data_0a55c649a3dd2c14ceb021ef9c6a8119
#
_entry.id   0a55c649a3dd2c14ceb021ef9c6a8119
#
_cell.length_a   1.000
_cell.length_b   1.000
_cell.length_c   1.000
_cell.angle_alpha   90.00
_cell.angle_beta   90.00
_cell.angle_gamma   90.00
#
_symmetry.space_group_name_H-M   'P 1'
#
loop_
_entity.id
_entity.type
_entity.pdbx_description
1 polymer ?
#
loop_
_entity_poly.entity_id
_entity_poly.type
_entity_poly.pdbx_seq_one_letter_code
_entity_poly.pdbx_strand_id
1 'polypeptide(L)'
;MVVVQNAVARGSWSVSWKCCFEQIMKRIIWLISGLNRRMMKLLFALALIAYIASVWGTYTNMRSIQEQGEMKIEQRIDEMEPKGSIYRETRPGPRMELWGTPQAVAPLREKIRDLEQSLSQKYPPVKFLSEKDRKRILITGGAGFVGSHLTDKLMMDGHEVTVVDNFFTGRKRNVEHWIGHENFELINHDVVEPLYIEVDQIYHLASPASPPNYMYNPIKTLKTNTIGTLNMLGLAKRVGARLLLASTSEVYGDPEVHPQNEEYWGHVNPIGPRACYDEGKRVAETMCYAYMKQEGVEVRVARIFNTFGSRMHMNDGRVVSNFILQALQGEPLTVYGTGSQTRAFQYVSDLVNGLVLLMNSNISSPVNLGNPEEHTILEFARLIKSLVVSRSQIQFLPEAQDDPQRRRPDIRKAKMMLGWEPVVPLEEGLNKTIQYFSRELEHQANNQYIPKPKAARMKKVRPRHN
;
A
#
# COMPACT_ATOMS: atom_id res chain seq x y z
N MET A 1 12.86 20.15 -30.63
CA MET A 1 12.21 19.26 -29.68
C MET A 1 13.17 18.25 -29.04
N VAL A 2 14.04 17.57 -29.77
CA VAL A 2 15.04 16.60 -29.29
C VAL A 2 16.05 17.21 -28.29
N VAL A 3 16.41 18.48 -28.43
CA VAL A 3 17.32 19.21 -27.54
C VAL A 3 16.66 19.51 -26.16
N VAL A 4 15.33 19.67 -26.15
CA VAL A 4 14.57 19.96 -24.92
C VAL A 4 14.37 18.70 -24.08
N GLN A 5 14.19 17.53 -24.68
CA GLN A 5 14.07 16.26 -23.96
C GLN A 5 15.36 15.82 -23.24
N ASN A 6 16.52 16.10 -23.84
CA ASN A 6 17.81 15.79 -23.23
C ASN A 6 18.22 16.76 -22.08
N ALA A 7 17.65 17.96 -22.03
CA ALA A 7 17.89 18.92 -20.95
C ALA A 7 17.04 18.63 -19.69
N VAL A 8 15.84 18.10 -19.86
CA VAL A 8 14.96 17.68 -18.75
C VAL A 8 15.55 16.49 -17.97
N ALA A 9 16.28 15.60 -18.66
CA ALA A 9 16.89 14.42 -18.04
C ALA A 9 18.13 14.71 -17.17
N ARG A 10 18.71 15.93 -17.22
CA ARG A 10 19.95 16.27 -16.50
C ARG A 10 19.82 17.32 -15.38
N GLY A 11 18.62 17.79 -15.06
CA GLY A 11 18.36 18.61 -13.87
C GLY A 11 19.11 19.97 -13.76
N SER A 12 19.76 20.45 -14.84
CA SER A 12 20.55 21.68 -14.81
C SER A 12 19.95 22.80 -15.67
N TRP A 13 18.92 23.46 -15.13
CA TRP A 13 18.43 24.72 -15.69
C TRP A 13 19.12 25.88 -14.94
N SER A 14 19.91 26.70 -15.65
CA SER A 14 20.45 27.93 -15.07
C SER A 14 19.30 28.93 -14.83
N VAL A 15 19.47 29.78 -13.80
CA VAL A 15 18.47 30.79 -13.37
C VAL A 15 18.02 31.69 -14.53
N SER A 16 18.87 31.91 -15.54
CA SER A 16 18.61 32.71 -16.74
C SER A 16 17.52 32.12 -17.64
N TRP A 17 17.45 30.79 -17.78
CA TRP A 17 16.45 30.12 -18.62
C TRP A 17 15.04 30.12 -18.00
N LYS A 18 14.95 30.04 -16.68
CA LYS A 18 13.66 30.15 -15.98
C LYS A 18 12.99 31.51 -16.20
N CYS A 19 13.78 32.58 -16.11
CA CYS A 19 13.27 33.95 -16.32
C CYS A 19 12.82 34.18 -17.76
N CYS A 20 13.56 33.66 -18.74
CA CYS A 20 13.21 33.76 -20.14
C CYS A 20 11.94 32.96 -20.48
N PHE A 21 11.80 31.75 -19.92
CA PHE A 21 10.62 30.89 -20.09
C PHE A 21 9.37 31.51 -19.49
N GLU A 22 9.46 32.10 -18.26
CA GLU A 22 8.33 32.82 -17.66
C GLU A 22 7.88 34.03 -18.45
N GLN A 23 8.81 34.79 -19.03
CA GLN A 23 8.45 35.93 -19.88
C GLN A 23 7.80 35.49 -21.19
N ILE A 24 8.28 34.42 -21.81
CA ILE A 24 7.68 33.84 -23.02
C ILE A 24 6.27 33.31 -22.71
N MET A 25 6.08 32.59 -21.60
CA MET A 25 4.78 32.07 -21.19
C MET A 25 3.77 33.20 -20.89
N LYS A 26 4.18 34.28 -20.21
CA LYS A 26 3.32 35.45 -19.97
C LYS A 26 2.88 36.12 -21.27
N ARG A 27 3.76 36.24 -22.28
CA ARG A 27 3.42 36.78 -23.60
C ARG A 27 2.47 35.85 -24.38
N ILE A 28 2.68 34.52 -24.30
CA ILE A 28 1.77 33.54 -24.92
C ILE A 28 0.38 33.60 -24.26
N ILE A 29 0.30 33.67 -22.94
CA ILE A 29 -0.98 33.79 -22.21
C ILE A 29 -1.68 35.09 -22.57
N TRP A 30 -0.97 36.21 -22.68
CA TRP A 30 -1.55 37.48 -23.12
C TRP A 30 -2.05 37.45 -24.55
N LEU A 31 -1.34 36.84 -25.49
CA LEU A 31 -1.76 36.64 -26.89
C LEU A 31 -3.03 35.74 -26.96
N ILE A 32 -3.11 34.70 -26.14
CA ILE A 32 -4.25 33.78 -26.10
C ILE A 32 -5.50 34.46 -25.49
N SER A 33 -5.32 35.33 -24.50
CA SER A 33 -6.44 36.04 -23.84
C SER A 33 -7.20 37.02 -24.75
N GLY A 34 -6.59 37.47 -25.86
CA GLY A 34 -7.21 38.34 -26.86
C GLY A 34 -7.92 37.60 -28.01
N LEU A 35 -7.85 36.26 -28.08
CA LEU A 35 -8.39 35.47 -29.17
C LEU A 35 -9.88 35.13 -28.99
N ASN A 36 -10.68 35.34 -30.05
CA ASN A 36 -12.08 34.96 -30.08
C ASN A 36 -12.25 33.43 -29.94
N ARG A 37 -13.35 32.99 -29.30
CA ARG A 37 -13.66 31.55 -29.05
C ARG A 37 -13.55 30.65 -30.29
N ARG A 38 -13.82 31.19 -31.51
CA ARG A 38 -13.69 30.45 -32.78
C ARG A 38 -12.22 30.20 -33.15
N MET A 39 -11.35 31.17 -32.95
CA MET A 39 -9.90 31.05 -33.18
C MET A 39 -9.26 30.09 -32.19
N MET A 40 -9.68 30.07 -30.94
CA MET A 40 -9.20 29.11 -29.93
C MET A 40 -9.54 27.68 -30.31
N LYS A 41 -10.76 27.42 -30.80
CA LYS A 41 -11.16 26.07 -31.28
C LYS A 41 -10.34 25.63 -32.48
N LEU A 42 -10.02 26.54 -33.40
CA LEU A 42 -9.19 26.24 -34.59
C LEU A 42 -7.74 25.91 -34.20
N LEU A 43 -7.14 26.68 -33.29
CA LEU A 43 -5.79 26.42 -32.79
C LEU A 43 -5.70 25.10 -32.02
N PHE A 44 -6.71 24.78 -31.22
CA PHE A 44 -6.80 23.53 -30.49
C PHE A 44 -6.93 22.34 -31.47
N ALA A 45 -7.76 22.47 -32.50
CA ALA A 45 -7.91 21.44 -33.54
C ALA A 45 -6.59 21.21 -34.30
N LEU A 46 -5.89 22.27 -34.67
CA LEU A 46 -4.59 22.17 -35.36
C LEU A 46 -3.51 21.52 -34.44
N ALA A 47 -3.47 21.89 -33.19
CA ALA A 47 -2.55 21.26 -32.22
C ALA A 47 -2.86 19.77 -32.01
N LEU A 48 -4.14 19.40 -31.99
CA LEU A 48 -4.57 18.01 -31.87
C LEU A 48 -4.20 17.20 -33.12
N ILE A 49 -4.38 17.75 -34.32
CA ILE A 49 -3.98 17.12 -35.57
C ILE A 49 -2.45 16.93 -35.63
N ALA A 50 -1.67 17.94 -35.24
CA ALA A 50 -0.21 17.83 -35.16
C ALA A 50 0.25 16.77 -34.16
N TYR A 51 -0.42 16.66 -33.02
CA TYR A 51 -0.18 15.62 -32.01
C TYR A 51 -0.49 14.22 -32.56
N ILE A 52 -1.66 14.02 -33.18
CA ILE A 52 -2.04 12.76 -33.82
C ILE A 52 -1.04 12.36 -34.91
N ALA A 53 -0.63 13.30 -35.76
CA ALA A 53 0.39 13.04 -36.79
C ALA A 53 1.74 12.63 -36.20
N SER A 54 2.17 13.25 -35.09
CA SER A 54 3.39 12.88 -34.37
C SER A 54 3.31 11.47 -33.76
N VAL A 55 2.18 11.11 -33.15
CA VAL A 55 1.95 9.77 -32.61
C VAL A 55 1.90 8.71 -33.68
N TRP A 56 1.24 9.03 -34.83
CA TRP A 56 1.20 8.14 -36.00
C TRP A 56 2.60 7.92 -36.60
N GLY A 57 3.40 8.97 -36.70
CA GLY A 57 4.78 8.87 -37.20
C GLY A 57 5.69 8.02 -36.29
N THR A 58 5.51 8.11 -34.96
CA THR A 58 6.24 7.24 -34.01
C THR A 58 5.77 5.78 -34.09
N TYR A 59 4.48 5.56 -34.24
CA TYR A 59 3.90 4.21 -34.39
C TYR A 59 4.38 3.51 -35.67
N THR A 60 4.37 4.21 -36.84
CA THR A 60 4.85 3.65 -38.10
C THR A 60 6.35 3.36 -38.07
N ASN A 61 7.15 4.19 -37.39
CA ASN A 61 8.58 3.97 -37.22
C ASN A 61 8.88 2.75 -36.29
N MET A 62 8.12 2.55 -35.23
CA MET A 62 8.23 1.36 -34.38
C MET A 62 7.85 0.08 -35.12
N ARG A 63 6.80 0.13 -35.94
CA ARG A 63 6.36 -1.01 -36.73
C ARG A 63 7.42 -1.39 -37.83
N SER A 64 8.04 -0.42 -38.46
CA SER A 64 9.13 -0.68 -39.45
C SER A 64 10.38 -1.30 -38.80
N ILE A 65 10.71 -0.92 -37.56
CA ILE A 65 11.81 -1.51 -36.78
C ILE A 65 11.48 -2.96 -36.40
N GLN A 66 10.24 -3.25 -36.04
CA GLN A 66 9.80 -4.61 -35.71
C GLN A 66 9.82 -5.53 -36.93
N GLU A 67 9.29 -5.06 -38.09
CA GLU A 67 9.31 -5.79 -39.37
C GLU A 67 10.76 -6.04 -39.86
N GLN A 68 11.70 -5.10 -39.67
CA GLN A 68 13.12 -5.31 -39.95
C GLN A 68 13.80 -6.30 -38.99
N GLY A 69 13.31 -6.36 -37.72
CA GLY A 69 13.76 -7.34 -36.73
C GLY A 69 13.34 -8.76 -37.10
N GLU A 70 12.10 -8.92 -37.53
CA GLU A 70 11.54 -10.21 -37.96
C GLU A 70 12.21 -10.75 -39.23
N MET A 71 12.43 -9.89 -40.24
CA MET A 71 13.20 -10.26 -41.46
C MET A 71 14.64 -10.70 -41.14
N LYS A 72 15.31 -10.06 -40.18
CA LYS A 72 16.67 -10.47 -39.79
C LYS A 72 16.70 -11.81 -39.08
N ILE A 73 15.62 -12.17 -38.37
CA ILE A 73 15.48 -13.48 -37.71
C ILE A 73 15.21 -14.57 -38.76
N GLU A 74 14.32 -14.33 -39.73
CA GLU A 74 14.05 -15.25 -40.84
C GLU A 74 15.30 -15.48 -41.70
N GLN A 75 16.04 -14.43 -42.09
CA GLN A 75 17.30 -14.60 -42.82
C GLN A 75 18.34 -15.44 -42.04
N ARG A 76 18.40 -15.32 -40.72
CA ARG A 76 19.31 -16.16 -39.91
C ARG A 76 18.84 -17.60 -39.78
N ILE A 77 17.54 -17.86 -39.85
CA ILE A 77 16.99 -19.22 -39.89
C ILE A 77 17.30 -19.89 -41.21
N ASP A 78 17.11 -19.18 -42.33
CA ASP A 78 17.43 -19.68 -43.68
C ASP A 78 18.95 -19.92 -43.89
N GLU A 79 19.81 -19.16 -43.25
CA GLU A 79 21.28 -19.38 -43.26
C GLU A 79 21.71 -20.61 -42.42
N MET A 80 20.87 -21.11 -41.56
CA MET A 80 21.13 -22.31 -40.73
C MET A 80 20.57 -23.60 -41.34
N GLU A 81 19.82 -23.55 -42.43
CA GLU A 81 19.44 -24.78 -43.13
C GLU A 81 20.59 -25.28 -44.02
N PRO A 82 21.05 -26.54 -43.86
CA PRO A 82 22.12 -27.09 -44.67
C PRO A 82 21.62 -27.33 -46.10
N LYS A 83 22.13 -26.54 -47.06
CA LYS A 83 21.96 -26.79 -48.49
C LYS A 83 22.62 -28.11 -48.87
N GLY A 84 21.82 -29.14 -49.14
CA GLY A 84 22.37 -30.37 -49.66
C GLY A 84 21.34 -31.51 -49.83
N SER A 85 20.50 -31.40 -50.83
CA SER A 85 19.75 -32.57 -51.33
C SER A 85 20.62 -33.36 -52.30
N ILE A 86 21.07 -34.56 -51.93
CA ILE A 86 21.42 -35.63 -52.85
C ILE A 86 20.68 -36.87 -52.40
N TYR A 87 19.63 -37.18 -53.12
CA TYR A 87 18.99 -38.48 -53.07
C TYR A 87 19.98 -39.57 -53.57
N ARG A 88 20.33 -40.50 -52.67
CA ARG A 88 20.80 -41.82 -53.05
C ARG A 88 20.27 -42.83 -52.03
N GLU A 89 19.32 -43.64 -52.51
CA GLU A 89 18.91 -44.87 -51.88
C GLU A 89 20.13 -45.77 -51.65
N THR A 90 20.35 -46.19 -50.40
CA THR A 90 20.90 -47.49 -50.08
C THR A 90 20.88 -47.76 -48.56
N ARG A 91 20.20 -48.82 -48.15
CA ARG A 91 20.29 -49.64 -46.93
C ARG A 91 19.92 -49.01 -45.56
N PRO A 92 19.18 -49.76 -44.69
CA PRO A 92 18.86 -49.30 -43.35
C PRO A 92 20.10 -49.35 -42.44
N GLY A 93 20.61 -48.18 -42.14
CA GLY A 93 21.60 -47.96 -41.10
C GLY A 93 20.90 -47.62 -39.77
N PRO A 94 21.61 -47.71 -38.63
CA PRO A 94 21.01 -47.59 -37.32
C PRO A 94 20.32 -46.21 -37.12
N ARG A 95 19.11 -46.27 -36.52
CA ARG A 95 18.34 -45.08 -36.07
C ARG A 95 19.28 -44.13 -35.33
N MET A 96 19.55 -42.99 -35.93
CA MET A 96 20.15 -41.88 -35.24
C MET A 96 19.11 -41.29 -34.29
N GLU A 97 19.19 -41.64 -33.02
CA GLU A 97 18.56 -40.89 -31.92
C GLU A 97 19.28 -39.54 -31.77
N LEU A 98 18.80 -38.55 -32.54
CA LEU A 98 19.34 -37.19 -32.53
C LEU A 98 18.51 -36.26 -31.65
N TRP A 99 18.19 -36.68 -30.43
CA TRP A 99 17.71 -35.79 -29.38
C TRP A 99 18.29 -36.21 -28.03
N GLY A 100 19.37 -35.54 -27.66
CA GLY A 100 19.76 -35.35 -26.28
C GLY A 100 20.21 -36.58 -25.54
N THR A 101 21.48 -36.97 -25.70
CA THR A 101 22.10 -37.81 -24.67
C THR A 101 21.87 -37.15 -23.31
N PRO A 102 21.50 -37.90 -22.25
CA PRO A 102 21.32 -37.34 -20.89
C PRO A 102 22.50 -36.47 -20.43
N GLN A 103 23.70 -36.69 -20.96
CA GLN A 103 24.91 -35.94 -20.68
C GLN A 103 24.98 -34.54 -21.31
N ALA A 104 24.35 -34.30 -22.49
CA ALA A 104 24.30 -32.96 -23.11
C ALA A 104 23.30 -32.02 -22.44
N VAL A 105 22.28 -32.56 -21.80
CA VAL A 105 21.22 -31.79 -21.10
C VAL A 105 21.56 -31.54 -19.61
N ALA A 106 22.50 -32.33 -19.05
CA ALA A 106 22.89 -32.22 -17.65
C ALA A 106 23.38 -30.81 -17.24
N PRO A 107 24.26 -30.11 -17.99
CA PRO A 107 24.70 -28.77 -17.60
C PRO A 107 23.59 -27.72 -17.72
N LEU A 108 22.61 -27.93 -18.63
CA LEU A 108 21.44 -27.04 -18.72
C LEU A 108 20.50 -27.24 -17.51
N ARG A 109 20.27 -28.49 -17.11
CA ARG A 109 19.46 -28.81 -15.92
C ARG A 109 20.11 -28.30 -14.64
N GLU A 110 21.42 -28.39 -14.53
CA GLU A 110 22.17 -27.84 -13.39
C GLU A 110 22.05 -26.33 -13.34
N LYS A 111 22.22 -25.65 -14.47
CA LYS A 111 22.07 -24.19 -14.58
C LYS A 111 20.64 -23.70 -14.32
N ILE A 112 19.63 -24.47 -14.74
CA ILE A 112 18.22 -24.21 -14.41
C ILE A 112 18.01 -24.38 -12.90
N ARG A 113 18.51 -25.45 -12.30
CA ARG A 113 18.41 -25.68 -10.86
C ARG A 113 19.11 -24.60 -10.05
N ASP A 114 20.29 -24.13 -10.46
CA ASP A 114 21.01 -23.03 -9.81
C ASP A 114 20.26 -21.71 -9.94
N LEU A 115 19.63 -21.44 -11.10
CA LEU A 115 18.77 -20.28 -11.32
C LEU A 115 17.50 -20.37 -10.48
N GLU A 116 16.83 -21.51 -10.44
CA GLU A 116 15.66 -21.76 -9.58
C GLU A 116 16.02 -21.62 -8.10
N GLN A 117 17.17 -22.11 -7.68
CA GLN A 117 17.66 -21.98 -6.31
C GLN A 117 18.05 -20.54 -5.97
N SER A 118 18.65 -19.79 -6.90
CA SER A 118 18.97 -18.39 -6.71
C SER A 118 17.71 -17.50 -6.69
N LEU A 119 16.70 -17.82 -7.49
CA LEU A 119 15.40 -17.15 -7.49
C LEU A 119 14.58 -17.47 -6.22
N SER A 120 14.60 -18.72 -5.76
CA SER A 120 13.93 -19.11 -4.52
C SER A 120 14.60 -18.53 -3.27
N GLN A 121 15.89 -18.18 -3.32
CA GLN A 121 16.57 -17.45 -2.25
C GLN A 121 16.28 -15.95 -2.25
N LYS A 122 15.84 -15.37 -3.37
CA LYS A 122 15.60 -13.93 -3.51
C LYS A 122 14.27 -13.49 -2.89
N TYR A 123 13.25 -14.34 -2.94
CA TYR A 123 11.91 -14.03 -2.47
C TYR A 123 11.44 -15.04 -1.42
N PRO A 124 10.52 -14.66 -0.51
CA PRO A 124 9.82 -15.64 0.33
C PRO A 124 9.11 -16.71 -0.53
N PRO A 125 8.90 -17.93 0.00
CA PRO A 125 8.26 -19.00 -0.75
C PRO A 125 6.80 -18.62 -1.12
N VAL A 126 6.47 -18.71 -2.40
CA VAL A 126 5.16 -18.38 -2.99
C VAL A 126 4.49 -19.67 -3.43
N LYS A 127 3.21 -19.86 -3.08
CA LYS A 127 2.42 -20.99 -3.56
C LYS A 127 2.14 -20.83 -5.06
N PHE A 128 2.24 -21.91 -5.80
CA PHE A 128 1.81 -21.91 -7.18
C PHE A 128 0.28 -22.02 -7.25
N LEU A 129 -0.34 -21.05 -7.93
CA LEU A 129 -1.76 -21.09 -8.28
C LEU A 129 -1.93 -21.14 -9.79
N SER A 130 -2.94 -21.91 -10.26
CA SER A 130 -3.34 -21.85 -11.66
C SER A 130 -3.87 -20.45 -12.01
N GLU A 131 -3.86 -20.06 -13.28
CA GLU A 131 -4.44 -18.77 -13.72
C GLU A 131 -5.90 -18.61 -13.30
N LYS A 132 -6.67 -19.69 -13.26
CA LYS A 132 -8.08 -19.69 -12.84
C LYS A 132 -8.25 -19.36 -11.35
N ASP A 133 -7.32 -19.80 -10.51
CA ASP A 133 -7.40 -19.66 -9.05
C ASP A 133 -6.67 -18.40 -8.56
N ARG A 134 -5.71 -17.90 -9.36
CA ARG A 134 -4.96 -16.69 -9.07
C ARG A 134 -5.85 -15.46 -9.25
N LYS A 135 -5.89 -14.58 -8.24
CA LYS A 135 -6.62 -13.32 -8.25
C LYS A 135 -5.66 -12.15 -8.45
N ARG A 136 -6.09 -11.15 -9.21
CA ARG A 136 -5.45 -9.85 -9.30
C ARG A 136 -5.99 -8.98 -8.17
N ILE A 137 -5.13 -8.63 -7.22
CA ILE A 137 -5.54 -7.98 -5.97
C ILE A 137 -4.89 -6.61 -5.85
N LEU A 138 -5.71 -5.58 -5.67
CA LEU A 138 -5.26 -4.24 -5.32
C LEU A 138 -5.27 -4.06 -3.82
N ILE A 139 -4.15 -3.58 -3.25
CA ILE A 139 -4.05 -3.17 -1.85
C ILE A 139 -3.69 -1.69 -1.80
N THR A 140 -4.64 -0.82 -1.46
CA THR A 140 -4.32 0.59 -1.21
C THR A 140 -3.82 0.77 0.22
N GLY A 141 -2.78 1.58 0.41
CA GLY A 141 -2.06 1.64 1.70
C GLY A 141 -1.22 0.39 1.97
N GLY A 142 -0.85 -0.35 0.91
CA GLY A 142 -0.17 -1.64 1.00
C GLY A 142 1.28 -1.57 1.52
N ALA A 143 1.94 -0.40 1.48
CA ALA A 143 3.24 -0.19 2.10
C ALA A 143 3.15 0.26 3.58
N GLY A 144 1.92 0.39 4.12
CA GLY A 144 1.65 0.70 5.53
C GLY A 144 1.85 -0.48 6.47
N PHE A 145 1.50 -0.29 7.73
CA PHE A 145 1.60 -1.32 8.78
C PHE A 145 0.79 -2.58 8.43
N VAL A 146 -0.53 -2.49 8.42
CA VAL A 146 -1.40 -3.64 8.14
C VAL A 146 -1.27 -4.09 6.68
N GLY A 147 -1.23 -3.12 5.75
CA GLY A 147 -1.18 -3.38 4.32
C GLY A 147 0.02 -4.22 3.90
N SER A 148 1.20 -4.00 4.48
CA SER A 148 2.40 -4.77 4.13
C SER A 148 2.36 -6.23 4.61
N HIS A 149 1.74 -6.50 5.76
CA HIS A 149 1.51 -7.87 6.21
C HIS A 149 0.46 -8.59 5.35
N LEU A 150 -0.58 -7.87 4.93
CA LEU A 150 -1.58 -8.39 3.99
C LEU A 150 -0.94 -8.66 2.62
N THR A 151 -0.06 -7.78 2.14
CA THR A 151 0.73 -7.99 0.91
C THR A 151 1.54 -9.28 1.00
N ASP A 152 2.29 -9.48 2.09
CA ASP A 152 3.06 -10.72 2.29
C ASP A 152 2.16 -11.95 2.25
N LYS A 153 1.04 -11.91 2.97
CA LYS A 153 0.10 -13.04 3.02
C LYS A 153 -0.43 -13.41 1.64
N LEU A 154 -0.90 -12.43 0.87
CA LEU A 154 -1.50 -12.66 -0.44
C LEU A 154 -0.47 -13.04 -1.51
N MET A 155 0.74 -12.48 -1.44
CA MET A 155 1.87 -12.91 -2.27
C MET A 155 2.28 -14.36 -1.98
N MET A 156 2.48 -14.72 -0.71
CA MET A 156 2.81 -16.10 -0.32
C MET A 156 1.69 -17.09 -0.66
N ASP A 157 0.43 -16.66 -0.67
CA ASP A 157 -0.69 -17.48 -1.11
C ASP A 157 -0.76 -17.65 -2.65
N GLY A 158 0.08 -16.96 -3.42
CA GLY A 158 0.24 -17.15 -4.87
C GLY A 158 -0.61 -16.22 -5.74
N HIS A 159 -1.16 -15.15 -5.17
CA HIS A 159 -1.95 -14.16 -5.92
C HIS A 159 -1.05 -13.12 -6.59
N GLU A 160 -1.61 -12.41 -7.57
CA GLU A 160 -1.00 -11.23 -8.19
C GLU A 160 -1.41 -10.00 -7.38
N VAL A 161 -0.42 -9.26 -6.85
CA VAL A 161 -0.68 -8.17 -5.90
C VAL A 161 -0.11 -6.85 -6.41
N THR A 162 -1.00 -5.89 -6.64
CA THR A 162 -0.63 -4.50 -6.89
C THR A 162 -0.81 -3.68 -5.62
N VAL A 163 0.27 -3.11 -5.13
CA VAL A 163 0.28 -2.21 -3.97
C VAL A 163 0.25 -0.77 -4.42
N VAL A 164 -0.69 0.01 -3.90
CA VAL A 164 -0.80 1.47 -4.12
C VAL A 164 -0.61 2.20 -2.81
N ASP A 165 0.37 3.11 -2.76
CA ASP A 165 0.68 3.91 -1.56
C ASP A 165 1.27 5.27 -1.97
N ASN A 166 0.96 6.35 -1.26
CA ASN A 166 1.57 7.67 -1.44
C ASN A 166 2.74 7.92 -0.47
N PHE A 167 3.07 6.91 0.34
CA PHE A 167 4.13 6.92 1.35
C PHE A 167 4.02 8.04 2.41
N PHE A 168 2.81 8.53 2.68
CA PHE A 168 2.60 9.50 3.75
C PHE A 168 2.87 8.88 5.13
N THR A 169 2.36 7.67 5.37
CA THR A 169 2.66 6.86 6.58
C THR A 169 3.30 5.53 6.23
N GLY A 170 3.07 5.03 5.03
CA GLY A 170 3.68 3.82 4.48
C GLY A 170 5.19 3.99 4.23
N ARG A 171 5.90 2.86 4.15
CA ARG A 171 7.34 2.83 3.91
C ARG A 171 7.66 1.81 2.81
N LYS A 172 8.36 2.24 1.77
CA LYS A 172 8.75 1.37 0.65
C LYS A 172 9.45 0.09 1.13
N ARG A 173 10.31 0.19 2.15
CA ARG A 173 11.04 -0.95 2.72
C ARG A 173 10.14 -2.06 3.28
N ASN A 174 8.88 -1.76 3.63
CA ASN A 174 7.95 -2.76 4.14
C ASN A 174 7.54 -3.80 3.08
N VAL A 175 7.70 -3.46 1.79
CA VAL A 175 7.33 -4.30 0.64
C VAL A 175 8.46 -4.45 -0.39
N GLU A 176 9.64 -3.87 -0.13
CA GLU A 176 10.76 -3.87 -1.09
C GLU A 176 11.29 -5.27 -1.41
N HIS A 177 11.13 -6.22 -0.49
CA HIS A 177 11.51 -7.61 -0.69
C HIS A 177 10.69 -8.34 -1.77
N TRP A 178 9.57 -7.75 -2.21
CA TRP A 178 8.78 -8.24 -3.34
C TRP A 178 9.11 -7.56 -4.67
N ILE A 179 9.86 -6.45 -4.66
CA ILE A 179 10.15 -5.69 -5.88
C ILE A 179 10.96 -6.53 -6.87
N GLY A 180 10.40 -6.69 -8.06
CA GLY A 180 10.95 -7.52 -9.15
C GLY A 180 10.42 -8.96 -9.17
N HIS A 181 9.51 -9.34 -8.26
CA HIS A 181 8.73 -10.56 -8.38
C HIS A 181 7.65 -10.39 -9.46
N GLU A 182 7.44 -11.38 -10.32
CA GLU A 182 6.51 -11.32 -11.46
C GLU A 182 5.06 -11.00 -11.07
N ASN A 183 4.62 -11.46 -9.90
CA ASN A 183 3.26 -11.26 -9.40
C ASN A 183 3.13 -10.00 -8.51
N PHE A 184 4.14 -9.13 -8.46
CA PHE A 184 4.13 -7.96 -7.57
C PHE A 184 4.36 -6.65 -8.30
N GLU A 185 3.48 -5.69 -8.08
CA GLU A 185 3.62 -4.32 -8.57
C GLU A 185 3.48 -3.30 -7.42
N LEU A 186 4.33 -2.27 -7.43
CA LEU A 186 4.26 -1.14 -6.50
C LEU A 186 4.05 0.17 -7.24
N ILE A 187 2.90 0.80 -7.03
CA ILE A 187 2.51 2.07 -7.65
C ILE A 187 2.53 3.19 -6.59
N ASN A 188 3.34 4.22 -6.83
CA ASN A 188 3.28 5.44 -6.03
C ASN A 188 2.12 6.32 -6.51
N HIS A 189 1.01 6.31 -5.77
CA HIS A 189 -0.20 7.03 -6.14
C HIS A 189 -1.02 7.41 -4.91
N ASP A 190 -1.71 8.54 -4.98
CA ASP A 190 -2.63 9.01 -3.95
C ASP A 190 -4.07 8.62 -4.32
N VAL A 191 -4.76 7.89 -3.45
CA VAL A 191 -6.13 7.40 -3.70
C VAL A 191 -7.17 8.50 -3.88
N VAL A 192 -6.86 9.76 -3.53
CA VAL A 192 -7.77 10.89 -3.82
C VAL A 192 -7.82 11.24 -5.31
N GLU A 193 -6.87 10.74 -6.09
CA GLU A 193 -6.85 10.81 -7.54
C GLU A 193 -7.38 9.49 -8.13
N PRO A 194 -8.12 9.52 -9.25
CA PRO A 194 -8.62 8.31 -9.90
C PRO A 194 -7.50 7.35 -10.33
N LEU A 195 -7.73 6.05 -10.15
CA LEU A 195 -6.85 4.98 -10.60
C LEU A 195 -7.62 4.06 -11.57
N TYR A 196 -6.96 3.66 -12.66
CA TYR A 196 -7.54 2.81 -13.70
C TYR A 196 -6.68 1.58 -13.91
N ILE A 197 -7.06 0.46 -13.30
CA ILE A 197 -6.41 -0.85 -13.43
C ILE A 197 -7.47 -1.94 -13.47
N GLU A 198 -7.09 -3.15 -13.90
CA GLU A 198 -7.97 -4.32 -13.94
C GLU A 198 -7.64 -5.24 -12.77
N VAL A 199 -8.59 -5.43 -11.85
CA VAL A 199 -8.43 -6.25 -10.65
C VAL A 199 -9.71 -7.01 -10.30
N ASP A 200 -9.57 -8.08 -9.55
CA ASP A 200 -10.69 -8.92 -9.10
C ASP A 200 -11.11 -8.59 -7.66
N GLN A 201 -10.16 -8.11 -6.85
CA GLN A 201 -10.40 -7.75 -5.45
C GLN A 201 -9.66 -6.46 -5.09
N ILE A 202 -10.28 -5.62 -4.25
CA ILE A 202 -9.71 -4.37 -3.73
C ILE A 202 -9.74 -4.39 -2.21
N TYR A 203 -8.58 -4.42 -1.56
CA TYR A 203 -8.45 -4.15 -0.14
C TYR A 203 -8.14 -2.66 0.05
N HIS A 204 -9.13 -1.88 0.48
CA HIS A 204 -8.98 -0.44 0.65
C HIS A 204 -8.55 -0.10 2.09
N LEU A 205 -7.22 -0.04 2.32
CA LEU A 205 -6.61 0.23 3.61
C LEU A 205 -5.98 1.63 3.70
N ALA A 206 -5.91 2.37 2.60
CA ALA A 206 -5.28 3.70 2.55
C ALA A 206 -6.02 4.69 3.47
N SER A 207 -5.41 5.03 4.59
CA SER A 207 -5.87 6.05 5.51
C SER A 207 -4.76 6.40 6.52
N PRO A 208 -4.57 7.67 6.89
CA PRO A 208 -3.85 8.01 8.11
C PRO A 208 -4.63 7.49 9.31
N ALA A 209 -4.11 6.51 10.04
CA ALA A 209 -4.86 5.77 11.07
C ALA A 209 -4.38 6.03 12.49
N SER A 210 -3.34 6.81 12.69
CA SER A 210 -2.83 7.16 14.03
C SER A 210 -3.13 8.61 14.40
N PRO A 211 -3.43 8.90 15.67
CA PRO A 211 -3.81 10.24 16.12
C PRO A 211 -2.86 11.35 15.67
N PRO A 212 -1.54 11.25 15.83
CA PRO A 212 -0.64 12.30 15.37
C PRO A 212 -0.72 12.56 13.85
N ASN A 213 -0.93 11.51 13.05
CA ASN A 213 -0.95 11.62 11.60
C ASN A 213 -2.28 12.19 11.07
N TYR A 214 -3.42 11.73 11.57
CA TYR A 214 -4.71 12.24 11.07
C TYR A 214 -5.03 13.65 11.62
N MET A 215 -4.54 14.00 12.82
CA MET A 215 -4.69 15.36 13.39
C MET A 215 -3.73 16.35 12.76
N TYR A 216 -2.55 15.92 12.26
CA TYR A 216 -1.59 16.79 11.57
C TYR A 216 -2.20 17.41 10.29
N ASN A 217 -2.94 16.64 9.52
CA ASN A 217 -3.60 17.13 8.31
C ASN A 217 -5.04 16.59 8.22
N PRO A 218 -5.98 17.16 8.98
CA PRO A 218 -7.36 16.67 9.07
C PRO A 218 -8.12 16.74 7.73
N ILE A 219 -7.88 17.78 6.91
CA ILE A 219 -8.50 17.91 5.59
C ILE A 219 -8.05 16.78 4.66
N LYS A 220 -6.75 16.46 4.65
CA LYS A 220 -6.22 15.36 3.84
C LYS A 220 -6.75 14.02 4.32
N THR A 221 -6.85 13.81 5.63
CA THR A 221 -7.42 12.59 6.23
C THR A 221 -8.86 12.41 5.78
N LEU A 222 -9.68 13.47 5.88
CA LEU A 222 -11.07 13.43 5.44
C LEU A 222 -11.18 13.12 3.95
N LYS A 223 -10.40 13.80 3.09
CA LYS A 223 -10.36 13.52 1.64
C LYS A 223 -9.96 12.07 1.33
N THR A 224 -8.95 11.54 2.01
CA THR A 224 -8.50 10.15 1.81
C THR A 224 -9.61 9.16 2.15
N ASN A 225 -10.30 9.36 3.27
CA ASN A 225 -11.36 8.46 3.71
C ASN A 225 -12.65 8.60 2.90
N THR A 226 -12.93 9.77 2.29
CA THR A 226 -14.17 10.01 1.51
C THR A 226 -13.92 9.91 0.01
N ILE A 227 -13.14 10.82 -0.58
CA ILE A 227 -12.84 10.84 -2.02
C ILE A 227 -12.06 9.58 -2.42
N GLY A 228 -11.07 9.16 -1.60
CA GLY A 228 -10.32 7.93 -1.85
C GLY A 228 -11.24 6.71 -1.90
N THR A 229 -12.18 6.59 -0.94
CA THR A 229 -13.18 5.52 -0.94
C THR A 229 -14.10 5.61 -2.15
N LEU A 230 -14.55 6.82 -2.52
CA LEU A 230 -15.37 7.04 -3.71
C LEU A 230 -14.66 6.56 -4.99
N ASN A 231 -13.38 6.89 -5.15
CA ASN A 231 -12.57 6.47 -6.30
C ASN A 231 -12.42 4.95 -6.35
N MET A 232 -12.20 4.29 -5.20
CA MET A 232 -12.08 2.82 -5.15
C MET A 232 -13.40 2.11 -5.41
N LEU A 233 -14.52 2.66 -4.95
CA LEU A 233 -15.86 2.15 -5.29
C LEU A 233 -16.19 2.34 -6.77
N GLY A 234 -15.81 3.47 -7.36
CA GLY A 234 -15.92 3.72 -8.79
C GLY A 234 -15.08 2.74 -9.62
N LEU A 235 -13.86 2.44 -9.19
CA LEU A 235 -13.02 1.41 -9.78
C LEU A 235 -13.68 0.03 -9.66
N ALA A 236 -14.12 -0.36 -8.46
CA ALA A 236 -14.79 -1.63 -8.20
C ALA A 236 -16.02 -1.83 -9.11
N LYS A 237 -16.87 -0.80 -9.25
CA LYS A 237 -18.01 -0.79 -10.18
C LYS A 237 -17.56 -1.02 -11.62
N ARG A 238 -16.51 -0.32 -12.07
CA ARG A 238 -16.03 -0.39 -13.45
C ARG A 238 -15.54 -1.77 -13.84
N VAL A 239 -14.78 -2.43 -12.95
CA VAL A 239 -14.12 -3.72 -13.26
C VAL A 239 -14.85 -4.93 -12.69
N GLY A 240 -15.96 -4.74 -11.95
CA GLY A 240 -16.69 -5.83 -11.29
C GLY A 240 -15.95 -6.42 -10.09
N ALA A 241 -15.02 -5.69 -9.49
CA ALA A 241 -14.22 -6.17 -8.36
C ALA A 241 -15.00 -6.15 -7.04
N ARG A 242 -14.70 -7.10 -6.16
CA ARG A 242 -15.14 -7.06 -4.76
C ARG A 242 -14.27 -6.10 -3.96
N LEU A 243 -14.87 -5.21 -3.16
CA LEU A 243 -14.15 -4.23 -2.35
C LEU A 243 -14.30 -4.54 -0.86
N LEU A 244 -13.19 -4.62 -0.13
CA LEU A 244 -13.15 -4.62 1.32
C LEU A 244 -12.66 -3.26 1.83
N LEU A 245 -13.52 -2.60 2.62
CA LEU A 245 -13.17 -1.38 3.34
C LEU A 245 -12.57 -1.71 4.71
N ALA A 246 -11.35 -1.26 4.96
CA ALA A 246 -10.80 -1.20 6.31
C ALA A 246 -11.44 -0.04 7.08
N SER A 247 -12.57 -0.32 7.71
CA SER A 247 -13.21 0.56 8.69
C SER A 247 -12.52 0.41 10.06
N THR A 248 -13.09 0.94 11.10
CA THR A 248 -12.45 1.06 12.41
C THR A 248 -13.46 0.96 13.54
N SER A 249 -13.02 0.58 14.73
CA SER A 249 -13.81 0.71 15.96
C SER A 249 -14.10 2.15 16.35
N GLU A 250 -13.42 3.12 15.75
CA GLU A 250 -13.67 4.55 15.99
C GLU A 250 -15.05 5.00 15.49
N VAL A 251 -15.70 4.24 14.60
CA VAL A 251 -17.11 4.48 14.20
C VAL A 251 -18.09 4.38 15.37
N TYR A 252 -17.69 3.72 16.46
CA TYR A 252 -18.45 3.62 17.69
C TYR A 252 -18.27 4.82 18.65
N GLY A 253 -17.24 5.64 18.45
CA GLY A 253 -16.93 6.81 19.26
C GLY A 253 -16.59 6.47 20.71
N ASP A 254 -17.16 7.23 21.67
CA ASP A 254 -17.18 6.90 23.08
C ASP A 254 -18.44 6.07 23.38
N PRO A 255 -18.34 4.73 23.37
CA PRO A 255 -19.51 3.87 23.29
C PRO A 255 -20.24 3.72 24.61
N GLU A 256 -21.57 3.84 24.58
CA GLU A 256 -22.47 3.53 25.69
C GLU A 256 -22.76 2.01 25.82
N VAL A 257 -22.49 1.23 24.76
CA VAL A 257 -22.70 -0.23 24.71
C VAL A 257 -21.37 -0.95 24.88
N HIS A 258 -21.33 -1.94 25.76
CA HIS A 258 -20.14 -2.71 26.07
C HIS A 258 -20.45 -4.21 26.26
N PRO A 259 -19.82 -5.16 25.55
CA PRO A 259 -18.94 -4.94 24.38
C PRO A 259 -19.68 -4.35 23.16
N GLN A 260 -18.94 -3.68 22.26
CA GLN A 260 -19.51 -3.08 21.06
C GLN A 260 -19.86 -4.17 20.02
N ASN A 261 -21.14 -4.28 19.67
CA ASN A 261 -21.62 -5.12 18.57
C ASN A 261 -21.83 -4.29 17.29
N GLU A 262 -21.97 -4.98 16.15
CA GLU A 262 -22.04 -4.29 14.84
C GLU A 262 -23.36 -3.54 14.62
N GLU A 263 -24.38 -3.79 15.40
CA GLU A 263 -25.69 -3.11 15.32
C GLU A 263 -25.69 -1.76 16.05
N TYR A 264 -24.70 -1.52 16.91
CA TYR A 264 -24.55 -0.26 17.63
C TYR A 264 -24.12 0.87 16.66
N TRP A 265 -24.88 1.96 16.64
CA TRP A 265 -24.66 3.07 15.68
C TRP A 265 -23.54 4.01 16.11
N GLY A 266 -23.10 3.94 17.34
CA GLY A 266 -21.99 4.73 17.85
C GLY A 266 -22.40 6.08 18.45
N HIS A 267 -21.49 6.64 19.22
CA HIS A 267 -21.57 7.95 19.86
C HIS A 267 -20.32 8.75 19.54
N VAL A 268 -20.29 9.36 18.35
CA VAL A 268 -19.13 10.07 17.80
C VAL A 268 -19.32 11.57 17.97
N ASN A 269 -18.26 12.29 18.41
CA ASN A 269 -18.23 13.74 18.44
C ASN A 269 -17.86 14.31 17.03
N PRO A 270 -18.82 14.87 16.27
CA PRO A 270 -18.59 15.29 14.88
C PRO A 270 -17.70 16.52 14.72
N ILE A 271 -17.41 17.24 15.81
CA ILE A 271 -16.58 18.46 15.83
C ILE A 271 -15.33 18.29 16.70
N GLY A 272 -15.11 17.10 17.28
CA GLY A 272 -13.95 16.81 18.11
C GLY A 272 -12.63 16.71 17.31
N PRO A 273 -11.50 16.66 18.01
CA PRO A 273 -10.17 16.61 17.37
C PRO A 273 -9.96 15.36 16.49
N ARG A 274 -10.74 14.29 16.74
CA ARG A 274 -10.69 13.00 16.02
C ARG A 274 -11.70 12.91 14.88
N ALA A 275 -12.66 13.86 14.79
CA ALA A 275 -13.79 13.82 13.86
C ALA A 275 -13.39 13.59 12.38
N CYS A 276 -12.25 14.13 11.94
CA CYS A 276 -11.78 13.95 10.56
C CYS A 276 -11.52 12.48 10.20
N TYR A 277 -11.14 11.66 11.16
CA TYR A 277 -10.95 10.22 10.99
C TYR A 277 -12.24 9.45 11.24
N ASP A 278 -12.87 9.68 12.39
CA ASP A 278 -14.05 8.96 12.85
C ASP A 278 -15.23 9.13 11.88
N GLU A 279 -15.61 10.36 11.57
CA GLU A 279 -16.68 10.68 10.60
C GLU A 279 -16.24 10.31 9.15
N GLY A 280 -14.96 10.50 8.82
CA GLY A 280 -14.44 10.07 7.52
C GLY A 280 -14.67 8.57 7.26
N LYS A 281 -14.49 7.72 8.28
CA LYS A 281 -14.75 6.27 8.20
C LYS A 281 -16.23 5.94 8.23
N ARG A 282 -17.05 6.66 8.99
CA ARG A 282 -18.52 6.51 8.98
C ARG A 282 -19.11 6.82 7.61
N VAL A 283 -18.66 7.91 6.96
CA VAL A 283 -19.04 8.26 5.59
C VAL A 283 -18.57 7.20 4.59
N ALA A 284 -17.36 6.65 4.76
CA ALA A 284 -16.85 5.57 3.90
C ALA A 284 -17.72 4.32 3.97
N GLU A 285 -18.18 3.89 5.17
CA GLU A 285 -19.15 2.79 5.31
C GLU A 285 -20.47 3.13 4.59
N THR A 286 -21.00 4.34 4.78
CA THR A 286 -22.24 4.79 4.11
C THR A 286 -22.09 4.72 2.59
N MET A 287 -20.97 5.17 2.03
CA MET A 287 -20.68 5.09 0.60
C MET A 287 -20.63 3.64 0.10
N CYS A 288 -20.02 2.72 0.85
CA CYS A 288 -19.99 1.30 0.50
C CYS A 288 -21.42 0.73 0.36
N TYR A 289 -22.29 1.00 1.31
CA TYR A 289 -23.67 0.51 1.26
C TYR A 289 -24.51 1.19 0.19
N ALA A 290 -24.26 2.48 -0.09
CA ALA A 290 -24.91 3.18 -1.20
C ALA A 290 -24.53 2.55 -2.56
N TYR A 291 -23.26 2.27 -2.80
CA TYR A 291 -22.78 1.61 -4.02
C TYR A 291 -23.26 0.16 -4.13
N MET A 292 -23.30 -0.58 -3.01
CA MET A 292 -23.86 -1.92 -3.00
C MET A 292 -25.33 -1.92 -3.41
N LYS A 293 -26.13 -1.01 -2.85
CA LYS A 293 -27.59 -0.94 -3.11
C LYS A 293 -27.91 -0.41 -4.51
N GLN A 294 -27.21 0.63 -4.97
CA GLN A 294 -27.52 1.32 -6.21
C GLN A 294 -26.84 0.68 -7.43
N GLU A 295 -25.59 0.25 -7.28
CA GLU A 295 -24.71 -0.15 -8.37
C GLU A 295 -24.33 -1.65 -8.33
N GLY A 296 -24.78 -2.37 -7.32
CA GLY A 296 -24.51 -3.81 -7.19
C GLY A 296 -23.06 -4.16 -6.85
N VAL A 297 -22.25 -3.20 -6.37
CA VAL A 297 -20.86 -3.46 -5.98
C VAL A 297 -20.83 -4.41 -4.79
N GLU A 298 -20.06 -5.49 -4.88
CA GLU A 298 -19.84 -6.39 -3.76
C GLU A 298 -18.91 -5.76 -2.72
N VAL A 299 -19.44 -5.36 -1.56
CA VAL A 299 -18.65 -4.75 -0.50
C VAL A 299 -18.51 -5.65 0.72
N ARG A 300 -17.40 -5.49 1.42
CA ARG A 300 -17.11 -6.06 2.73
C ARG A 300 -16.61 -4.93 3.62
N VAL A 301 -17.05 -4.89 4.88
CA VAL A 301 -16.67 -3.84 5.83
C VAL A 301 -16.09 -4.47 7.07
N ALA A 302 -14.80 -4.23 7.33
CA ALA A 302 -14.09 -4.68 8.53
C ALA A 302 -13.99 -3.53 9.53
N ARG A 303 -14.67 -3.61 10.68
CA ARG A 303 -14.48 -2.69 11.82
C ARG A 303 -13.30 -3.18 12.64
N ILE A 304 -12.13 -2.60 12.38
CA ILE A 304 -10.85 -3.03 12.96
C ILE A 304 -10.68 -2.39 14.33
N PHE A 305 -10.42 -3.22 15.35
CA PHE A 305 -10.05 -2.78 16.69
C PHE A 305 -8.53 -2.63 16.83
N ASN A 306 -8.06 -2.15 18.00
CA ASN A 306 -6.65 -1.84 18.20
C ASN A 306 -5.76 -3.01 17.82
N THR A 307 -4.89 -2.77 16.86
CA THR A 307 -3.96 -3.75 16.30
C THR A 307 -2.53 -3.28 16.50
N PHE A 308 -1.64 -4.20 16.85
CA PHE A 308 -0.21 -3.94 17.02
C PHE A 308 0.62 -5.04 16.35
N GLY A 309 1.92 -4.77 16.17
CA GLY A 309 2.83 -5.74 15.57
C GLY A 309 4.06 -5.11 14.95
N SER A 310 4.90 -5.95 14.33
CA SER A 310 6.04 -5.50 13.54
C SER A 310 5.61 -4.59 12.38
N ARG A 311 6.53 -3.76 11.88
CA ARG A 311 6.28 -2.71 10.86
C ARG A 311 5.34 -1.57 11.29
N MET A 312 4.80 -1.60 12.53
CA MET A 312 4.17 -0.44 13.13
C MET A 312 5.21 0.69 13.26
N HIS A 313 4.82 1.92 12.98
CA HIS A 313 5.75 3.04 13.10
C HIS A 313 6.09 3.28 14.57
N MET A 314 7.37 3.38 14.94
CA MET A 314 7.77 3.57 16.35
C MET A 314 7.15 4.84 16.96
N ASN A 315 7.08 5.93 16.18
CA ASN A 315 6.43 7.19 16.57
C ASN A 315 4.97 7.24 16.08
N ASP A 316 4.23 6.12 16.15
CA ASP A 316 2.82 6.05 15.76
C ASP A 316 1.91 6.82 16.74
N GLY A 317 2.38 7.05 17.96
CA GLY A 317 1.67 7.81 18.99
C GLY A 317 0.57 7.03 19.71
N ARG A 318 0.34 5.76 19.38
CA ARG A 318 -0.58 4.87 20.10
C ARG A 318 0.10 4.20 21.30
N VAL A 319 -0.70 3.72 22.24
CA VAL A 319 -0.25 3.17 23.53
C VAL A 319 0.88 2.15 23.37
N VAL A 320 0.71 1.16 22.49
CA VAL A 320 1.70 0.07 22.32
C VAL A 320 3.04 0.59 21.85
N SER A 321 3.04 1.40 20.78
CA SER A 321 4.27 1.94 20.22
C SER A 321 4.99 2.87 21.20
N ASN A 322 4.23 3.74 21.88
CA ASN A 322 4.79 4.66 22.88
C ASN A 322 5.46 3.91 24.04
N PHE A 323 4.77 2.96 24.64
CA PHE A 323 5.32 2.23 25.78
C PHE A 323 6.53 1.39 25.42
N ILE A 324 6.52 0.70 24.27
CA ILE A 324 7.67 -0.09 23.83
C ILE A 324 8.87 0.83 23.57
N LEU A 325 8.66 1.94 22.85
CA LEU A 325 9.73 2.87 22.53
C LEU A 325 10.33 3.50 23.80
N GLN A 326 9.48 4.02 24.69
CA GLN A 326 9.90 4.60 25.97
C GLN A 326 10.64 3.59 26.83
N ALA A 327 10.13 2.35 26.95
CA ALA A 327 10.79 1.31 27.72
C ALA A 327 12.18 0.93 27.16
N LEU A 328 12.32 0.83 25.84
CA LEU A 328 13.60 0.52 25.16
C LEU A 328 14.63 1.66 25.27
N GLN A 329 14.16 2.91 25.31
CA GLN A 329 15.03 4.09 25.43
C GLN A 329 15.34 4.46 26.89
N GLY A 330 14.72 3.77 27.87
CA GLY A 330 14.87 4.09 29.30
C GLY A 330 14.12 5.34 29.73
N GLU A 331 13.20 5.84 28.89
CA GLU A 331 12.36 6.99 29.17
C GLU A 331 11.14 6.60 30.04
N PRO A 332 10.53 7.55 30.80
CA PRO A 332 9.31 7.25 31.57
C PRO A 332 8.17 6.79 30.64
N LEU A 333 7.44 5.74 31.06
CA LEU A 333 6.21 5.30 30.39
C LEU A 333 5.07 6.26 30.72
N THR A 334 4.56 6.98 29.71
CA THR A 334 3.52 8.02 29.91
C THR A 334 2.13 7.44 29.85
N VAL A 335 1.44 7.43 31.00
CA VAL A 335 0.05 6.97 31.16
C VAL A 335 -0.85 8.20 31.27
N TYR A 336 -1.82 8.33 30.38
CA TYR A 336 -2.81 9.42 30.42
C TYR A 336 -3.94 9.07 31.39
N GLY A 337 -4.39 10.06 32.19
CA GLY A 337 -5.39 9.86 33.24
C GLY A 337 -4.87 8.97 34.36
N THR A 338 -5.73 8.16 34.94
CA THR A 338 -5.41 7.19 36.03
C THR A 338 -4.85 5.86 35.51
N GLY A 339 -4.93 5.61 34.19
CA GLY A 339 -4.58 4.33 33.59
C GLY A 339 -5.62 3.22 33.81
N SER A 340 -6.81 3.55 34.34
CA SER A 340 -7.92 2.60 34.58
C SER A 340 -8.75 2.33 33.32
N GLN A 341 -8.64 3.19 32.30
CA GLN A 341 -9.29 2.96 31.01
C GLN A 341 -8.81 1.65 30.39
N THR A 342 -9.73 0.91 29.77
CA THR A 342 -9.44 -0.41 29.20
C THR A 342 -9.32 -0.39 27.69
N ARG A 343 -8.45 -1.24 27.16
CA ARG A 343 -8.29 -1.49 25.74
C ARG A 343 -8.07 -2.98 25.48
N ALA A 344 -8.54 -3.41 24.35
CA ALA A 344 -8.31 -4.74 23.82
C ALA A 344 -7.37 -4.65 22.63
N PHE A 345 -6.34 -5.48 22.58
CA PHE A 345 -5.30 -5.44 21.57
C PHE A 345 -5.19 -6.78 20.84
N GLN A 346 -5.16 -6.75 19.49
CA GLN A 346 -4.91 -7.93 18.67
C GLN A 346 -3.58 -7.81 17.93
N TYR A 347 -2.95 -8.95 17.68
CA TYR A 347 -1.74 -9.00 16.88
C TYR A 347 -2.07 -8.94 15.37
N VAL A 348 -1.20 -8.33 14.58
CA VAL A 348 -1.44 -8.01 13.16
C VAL A 348 -1.73 -9.23 12.29
N SER A 349 -1.14 -10.41 12.58
CA SER A 349 -1.42 -11.61 11.80
C SER A 349 -2.86 -12.10 11.94
N ASP A 350 -3.46 -11.95 13.12
CA ASP A 350 -4.86 -12.32 13.36
C ASP A 350 -5.78 -11.41 12.54
N LEU A 351 -5.51 -10.10 12.55
CA LEU A 351 -6.25 -9.15 11.72
C LEU A 351 -6.13 -9.51 10.23
N VAL A 352 -4.93 -9.77 9.72
CA VAL A 352 -4.71 -10.12 8.31
C VAL A 352 -5.51 -11.36 7.92
N ASN A 353 -5.50 -12.40 8.76
CA ASN A 353 -6.31 -13.60 8.54
C ASN A 353 -7.81 -13.27 8.50
N GLY A 354 -8.29 -12.43 9.42
CA GLY A 354 -9.68 -11.97 9.45
C GLY A 354 -10.08 -11.19 8.19
N LEU A 355 -9.20 -10.31 7.69
CA LEU A 355 -9.44 -9.56 6.44
C LEU A 355 -9.55 -10.49 5.23
N VAL A 356 -8.68 -11.50 5.13
CA VAL A 356 -8.71 -12.47 4.02
C VAL A 356 -9.97 -13.33 4.09
N LEU A 357 -10.35 -13.82 5.27
CA LEU A 357 -11.58 -14.57 5.45
C LEU A 357 -12.82 -13.75 5.11
N LEU A 358 -12.89 -12.49 5.55
CA LEU A 358 -13.99 -11.59 5.26
C LEU A 358 -14.08 -11.26 3.77
N MET A 359 -12.97 -10.97 3.09
CA MET A 359 -12.94 -10.73 1.64
C MET A 359 -13.55 -11.90 0.87
N ASN A 360 -13.24 -13.12 1.26
CA ASN A 360 -13.69 -14.34 0.56
C ASN A 360 -15.06 -14.84 1.02
N SER A 361 -15.66 -14.20 2.03
CA SER A 361 -17.01 -14.54 2.51
C SER A 361 -18.12 -13.86 1.69
N ASN A 362 -19.37 -14.24 1.96
CA ASN A 362 -20.56 -13.59 1.39
C ASN A 362 -21.21 -12.57 2.37
N ILE A 363 -20.50 -12.18 3.42
CA ILE A 363 -21.04 -11.28 4.45
C ILE A 363 -20.90 -9.84 3.97
N SER A 364 -22.02 -9.18 3.70
CA SER A 364 -22.05 -7.76 3.28
C SER A 364 -22.23 -6.78 4.43
N SER A 365 -22.74 -7.22 5.59
CA SER A 365 -22.86 -6.37 6.78
C SER A 365 -21.52 -6.22 7.50
N PRO A 366 -21.30 -5.14 8.30
CA PRO A 366 -20.04 -4.93 9.01
C PRO A 366 -19.64 -6.11 9.90
N VAL A 367 -18.34 -6.35 10.04
CA VAL A 367 -17.79 -7.39 10.95
C VAL A 367 -16.70 -6.78 11.81
N ASN A 368 -16.81 -6.96 13.12
CA ASN A 368 -15.79 -6.60 14.08
C ASN A 368 -14.61 -7.58 14.02
N LEU A 369 -13.39 -7.05 13.82
CA LEU A 369 -12.15 -7.80 13.92
C LEU A 369 -11.31 -7.22 15.05
N GLY A 370 -11.18 -7.97 16.15
CA GLY A 370 -10.48 -7.54 17.36
C GLY A 370 -10.36 -8.65 18.38
N ASN A 371 -9.53 -8.43 19.39
CA ASN A 371 -9.41 -9.33 20.53
C ASN A 371 -10.40 -8.87 21.62
N PRO A 372 -11.26 -9.74 22.17
CA PRO A 372 -12.18 -9.38 23.25
C PRO A 372 -11.53 -9.34 24.65
N GLU A 373 -10.25 -9.70 24.78
CA GLU A 373 -9.52 -9.64 26.03
C GLU A 373 -9.11 -8.21 26.35
N GLU A 374 -9.62 -7.67 27.47
CA GLU A 374 -9.36 -6.30 27.92
C GLU A 374 -8.25 -6.24 28.95
N HIS A 375 -7.41 -5.20 28.82
CA HIS A 375 -6.41 -4.85 29.81
C HIS A 375 -6.54 -3.36 30.14
N THR A 376 -6.29 -3.00 31.40
CA THR A 376 -6.15 -1.59 31.76
C THR A 376 -4.83 -1.05 31.16
N ILE A 377 -4.80 0.23 30.84
CA ILE A 377 -3.58 0.87 30.32
C ILE A 377 -2.42 0.74 31.30
N LEU A 378 -2.69 0.78 32.61
CA LEU A 378 -1.67 0.61 33.64
C LEU A 378 -1.10 -0.82 33.69
N GLU A 379 -1.97 -1.86 33.62
CA GLU A 379 -1.53 -3.27 33.52
C GLU A 379 -0.67 -3.47 32.25
N PHE A 380 -1.09 -2.89 31.15
CA PHE A 380 -0.38 -2.98 29.88
C PHE A 380 1.00 -2.31 29.94
N ALA A 381 1.11 -1.13 30.58
CA ALA A 381 2.40 -0.47 30.82
C ALA A 381 3.34 -1.33 31.68
N ARG A 382 2.81 -1.97 32.73
CA ARG A 382 3.59 -2.89 33.59
C ARG A 382 4.06 -4.13 32.83
N LEU A 383 3.20 -4.71 32.00
CA LEU A 383 3.54 -5.86 31.17
C LEU A 383 4.68 -5.53 30.19
N ILE A 384 4.58 -4.44 29.44
CA ILE A 384 5.65 -4.02 28.50
C ILE A 384 6.96 -3.74 29.26
N LYS A 385 6.88 -3.04 30.39
CA LYS A 385 8.05 -2.78 31.25
C LYS A 385 8.74 -4.07 31.67
N SER A 386 7.98 -5.11 32.03
CA SER A 386 8.52 -6.41 32.44
C SER A 386 9.14 -7.16 31.26
N LEU A 387 8.49 -7.17 30.08
CA LEU A 387 9.00 -7.84 28.87
C LEU A 387 10.29 -7.21 28.33
N VAL A 388 10.43 -5.89 28.43
CA VAL A 388 11.65 -5.15 28.04
C VAL A 388 12.73 -5.23 29.15
N VAL A 389 12.38 -5.67 30.35
CA VAL A 389 13.24 -5.60 31.55
C VAL A 389 13.72 -4.15 31.82
N SER A 390 12.83 -3.19 31.59
CA SER A 390 13.14 -1.75 31.69
C SER A 390 13.07 -1.26 33.13
N ARG A 391 13.99 -0.36 33.49
CA ARG A 391 13.98 0.37 34.76
C ARG A 391 13.16 1.69 34.70
N SER A 392 12.54 1.99 33.58
CA SER A 392 11.72 3.19 33.36
C SER A 392 10.64 3.35 34.43
N GLN A 393 10.36 4.57 34.84
CA GLN A 393 9.25 4.90 35.73
C GLN A 393 7.95 5.03 34.94
N ILE A 394 6.81 4.80 35.61
CA ILE A 394 5.50 5.12 35.02
C ILE A 394 5.12 6.52 35.47
N GLN A 395 4.88 7.41 34.48
CA GLN A 395 4.51 8.80 34.71
C GLN A 395 3.06 9.02 34.28
N PHE A 396 2.25 9.58 35.15
CA PHE A 396 0.87 9.94 34.84
C PHE A 396 0.79 11.34 34.28
N LEU A 397 0.05 11.50 33.17
CA LEU A 397 -0.22 12.76 32.51
C LEU A 397 -1.71 13.08 32.54
N PRO A 398 -2.13 14.35 32.31
CA PRO A 398 -3.54 14.71 32.20
C PRO A 398 -4.27 13.84 31.16
N GLU A 399 -5.55 13.57 31.40
CA GLU A 399 -6.39 12.78 30.49
C GLU A 399 -6.48 13.43 29.10
N ALA A 400 -6.45 12.60 28.05
CA ALA A 400 -6.57 13.06 26.68
C ALA A 400 -8.05 13.35 26.36
N GLN A 401 -8.30 14.43 25.61
CA GLN A 401 -9.65 14.80 25.17
C GLN A 401 -10.21 13.76 24.20
N ASP A 402 -11.49 13.41 24.35
CA ASP A 402 -12.25 12.44 23.54
C ASP A 402 -11.60 11.04 23.49
N ASP A 403 -10.82 10.64 24.52
CA ASP A 403 -10.31 9.27 24.59
C ASP A 403 -11.37 8.35 25.23
N PRO A 404 -11.86 7.31 24.52
CA PRO A 404 -12.92 6.43 25.02
C PRO A 404 -12.51 5.73 26.31
N GLN A 405 -13.44 5.60 27.26
CA GLN A 405 -13.17 4.95 28.55
C GLN A 405 -13.03 3.43 28.39
N ARG A 406 -13.90 2.81 27.58
CA ARG A 406 -13.91 1.34 27.36
C ARG A 406 -14.10 1.01 25.90
N ARG A 407 -13.25 0.14 25.36
CA ARG A 407 -13.39 -0.32 23.99
C ARG A 407 -13.06 -1.81 23.87
N ARG A 408 -14.11 -2.61 23.67
CA ARG A 408 -14.04 -4.06 23.57
C ARG A 408 -14.94 -4.57 22.44
N PRO A 409 -14.40 -5.33 21.45
CA PRO A 409 -15.23 -5.89 20.38
C PRO A 409 -16.14 -7.01 20.88
N ASP A 410 -17.37 -7.02 20.39
CA ASP A 410 -18.14 -8.26 20.31
C ASP A 410 -17.75 -8.97 18.99
N ILE A 411 -17.13 -10.14 19.09
CA ILE A 411 -16.64 -10.91 17.94
C ILE A 411 -17.50 -12.15 17.63
N ARG A 412 -18.68 -12.30 18.26
CA ARG A 412 -19.56 -13.46 18.04
C ARG A 412 -19.89 -13.63 16.57
N LYS A 413 -20.14 -12.54 15.85
CA LYS A 413 -20.40 -12.58 14.41
C LYS A 413 -19.22 -13.10 13.61
N ALA A 414 -18.00 -12.62 13.86
CA ALA A 414 -16.79 -13.12 13.23
C ALA A 414 -16.56 -14.62 13.50
N LYS A 415 -16.77 -15.06 14.76
CA LYS A 415 -16.69 -16.49 15.12
C LYS A 415 -17.70 -17.35 14.37
N MET A 416 -18.98 -16.96 14.39
CA MET A 416 -20.05 -17.76 13.80
C MET A 416 -20.02 -17.78 12.26
N MET A 417 -19.72 -16.61 11.64
CA MET A 417 -19.87 -16.45 10.20
C MET A 417 -18.58 -16.67 9.42
N LEU A 418 -17.41 -16.43 10.03
CA LEU A 418 -16.09 -16.58 9.40
C LEU A 418 -15.26 -17.72 10.00
N GLY A 419 -15.68 -18.30 11.14
CA GLY A 419 -14.83 -19.21 11.92
C GLY A 419 -13.55 -18.53 12.44
N TRP A 420 -13.58 -17.19 12.59
CA TRP A 420 -12.40 -16.40 12.96
C TRP A 420 -12.42 -15.97 14.41
N GLU A 421 -11.29 -16.13 15.05
CA GLU A 421 -10.96 -15.54 16.34
C GLU A 421 -9.47 -15.22 16.43
N PRO A 422 -9.04 -14.28 17.28
CA PRO A 422 -7.63 -14.02 17.52
C PRO A 422 -6.99 -15.23 18.21
N VAL A 423 -5.82 -15.64 17.72
CA VAL A 423 -5.11 -16.84 18.23
C VAL A 423 -3.74 -16.52 18.79
N VAL A 424 -3.17 -15.34 18.50
CA VAL A 424 -1.85 -14.96 19.00
C VAL A 424 -1.98 -14.37 20.41
N PRO A 425 -1.34 -15.02 21.42
CA PRO A 425 -1.34 -14.47 22.78
C PRO A 425 -0.69 -13.09 22.85
N LEU A 426 -1.20 -12.23 23.74
CA LEU A 426 -0.74 -10.84 23.88
C LEU A 426 0.78 -10.75 24.08
N GLU A 427 1.33 -11.53 25.01
CA GLU A 427 2.77 -11.53 25.32
C GLU A 427 3.64 -11.96 24.13
N GLU A 428 3.20 -12.97 23.36
CA GLU A 428 3.91 -13.42 22.16
C GLU A 428 3.96 -12.31 21.11
N GLY A 429 2.81 -11.66 20.84
CA GLY A 429 2.71 -10.54 19.94
C GLY A 429 3.57 -9.35 20.37
N LEU A 430 3.58 -9.03 21.68
CA LEU A 430 4.42 -7.97 22.24
C LEU A 430 5.91 -8.29 22.08
N ASN A 431 6.34 -9.51 22.37
CA ASN A 431 7.74 -9.92 22.20
C ASN A 431 8.21 -9.77 20.76
N LYS A 432 7.41 -10.18 19.77
CA LYS A 432 7.70 -10.00 18.35
C LYS A 432 7.80 -8.50 17.99
N THR A 433 6.94 -7.67 18.57
CA THR A 433 6.94 -6.21 18.30
C THR A 433 8.13 -5.53 18.95
N ILE A 434 8.48 -5.89 20.19
CA ILE A 434 9.66 -5.39 20.91
C ILE A 434 10.93 -5.72 20.13
N GLN A 435 11.09 -6.97 19.66
CA GLN A 435 12.24 -7.38 18.84
C GLN A 435 12.35 -6.56 17.55
N TYR A 436 11.22 -6.28 16.90
CA TYR A 436 11.21 -5.43 15.71
C TYR A 436 11.65 -4.00 16.05
N PHE A 437 11.14 -3.39 17.12
CA PHE A 437 11.51 -2.03 17.54
C PHE A 437 12.98 -1.93 17.95
N SER A 438 13.52 -2.95 18.64
CA SER A 438 14.96 -3.00 18.99
C SER A 438 15.84 -2.97 17.75
N ARG A 439 15.53 -3.79 16.73
CA ARG A 439 16.26 -3.80 15.45
C ARG A 439 16.14 -2.45 14.71
N GLU A 440 14.98 -1.83 14.73
CA GLU A 440 14.78 -0.52 14.12
C GLU A 440 15.61 0.58 14.79
N LEU A 441 15.71 0.56 16.12
CA LEU A 441 16.55 1.49 16.87
C LEU A 441 18.03 1.28 16.57
N GLU A 442 18.50 0.04 16.49
CA GLU A 442 19.86 -0.31 16.10
C GLU A 442 20.20 0.19 14.68
N HIS A 443 19.29 -0.01 13.72
CA HIS A 443 19.42 0.51 12.36
C HIS A 443 19.49 2.04 12.33
N GLN A 444 18.68 2.72 13.13
CA GLN A 444 18.70 4.19 13.20
C GLN A 444 20.02 4.69 13.81
N ALA A 445 20.52 4.04 14.86
CA ALA A 445 21.80 4.40 15.49
C ALA A 445 22.98 4.22 14.50
N ASN A 446 23.00 3.13 13.76
CA ASN A 446 24.03 2.85 12.76
C ASN A 446 24.01 3.81 11.56
N ASN A 447 22.83 4.28 11.13
CA ASN A 447 22.67 5.23 10.01
C ASN A 447 22.92 6.70 10.42
N GLN A 448 22.95 7.05 11.71
CA GLN A 448 23.26 8.40 12.17
C GLN A 448 24.77 8.76 12.07
N TYR A 449 25.63 7.82 11.75
CA TYR A 449 27.07 8.03 11.52
C TYR A 449 27.39 8.63 10.12
N ILE A 450 26.40 8.90 9.27
CA ILE A 450 26.59 9.64 8.01
C ILE A 450 26.47 11.14 8.32
N PRO A 451 27.51 11.98 8.07
CA PRO A 451 27.47 13.41 8.37
C PRO A 451 26.28 14.06 7.64
N LYS A 452 25.39 14.70 8.37
CA LYS A 452 24.28 15.47 7.79
C LYS A 452 24.83 16.54 6.86
N PRO A 453 24.36 16.69 5.61
CA PRO A 453 24.68 17.85 4.81
C PRO A 453 24.23 19.12 5.56
N LYS A 454 25.12 20.10 5.65
CA LYS A 454 24.89 21.38 6.35
C LYS A 454 23.58 22.00 5.85
N ALA A 455 22.62 22.16 6.75
CA ALA A 455 21.33 22.78 6.45
C ALA A 455 21.55 24.16 5.82
N ALA A 456 20.96 24.39 4.66
CA ALA A 456 20.96 25.70 4.02
C ALA A 456 20.27 26.72 4.95
N ARG A 457 20.99 27.76 5.28
CA ARG A 457 20.58 28.88 6.16
C ARG A 457 19.29 29.51 5.59
N MET A 458 18.14 29.24 6.19
CA MET A 458 16.90 29.95 5.89
C MET A 458 17.08 31.45 6.13
N LYS A 459 16.96 32.25 5.07
CA LYS A 459 16.90 33.71 5.18
C LYS A 459 15.64 34.11 5.97
N LYS A 460 15.82 34.77 7.12
CA LYS A 460 14.74 35.39 7.88
C LYS A 460 14.00 36.39 6.98
N VAL A 461 12.72 36.13 6.73
CA VAL A 461 11.79 37.08 6.13
C VAL A 461 11.51 38.17 7.19
N ARG A 462 11.83 39.41 6.90
CA ARG A 462 11.48 40.55 7.76
C ARG A 462 9.97 40.81 7.66
N PRO A 463 9.27 41.05 8.77
CA PRO A 463 7.88 41.50 8.71
C PRO A 463 7.79 42.87 8.05
N ARG A 464 6.86 43.05 7.12
CA ARG A 464 6.46 44.37 6.64
C ARG A 464 5.57 45.00 7.71
N HIS A 465 6.01 46.11 8.29
CA HIS A 465 5.13 47.02 9.01
C HIS A 465 4.27 47.79 8.00
N ASN A 466 2.96 47.74 8.23
CA ASN A 466 2.02 48.85 8.00
C ASN A 466 1.31 49.07 9.30
#